data_2dec967139041bd2725f5340fdac9248
#
_entry.id   2dec967139041bd2725f5340fdac9248
#
_cell.length_a   1.000
_cell.length_b   1.000
_cell.length_c   1.000
_cell.angle_alpha   90.00
_cell.angle_beta   90.00
_cell.angle_gamma   90.00
#
_symmetry.space_group_name_H-M   'P 1'
#
loop_
_entity.id
_entity.type
_entity.pdbx_description
1 polymer ?
#
loop_
_entity_poly.entity_id
_entity_poly.type
_entity_poly.pdbx_seq_one_letter_code
_entity_poly.pdbx_strand_id
1 'polypeptide(L)'
;MATNNFEALNREDKKNLIAEAGRVTDITDPKWGHPDGRDFWYIDPALNIDTATLYNPEVSDEEKMALGTKRQAAYMEQWWNTEHSCTCEKYMVPGCPEEPDTECEVWVIKPKNIKPRKNRVLFYIVGGALVSLNPNAYPIEKLCEEHKCVGIVPIYRLSWQAKYPAAINDCHAAYKWMVDNADMLAIHPNKVVLSGSSSGGHLALATGFRLKRYGYDPRGIVTVSAQTDDREKDGPSNYSGVWDSVEQHDGLLQYMGRNFASNKVGPEAMPNHATVEDCIGYPPVFMHQSELDPDILNNIEFYTKLLKAHSFAEYHVYGGAHHNNGLFSVVKGVGEPNEYSMLVGKIFDTNLEDCFRYDLRRPWVVEEYKAAFKEKFGE
;
A
#
# COMPACT_ATOMS: atom_id res chain seq x y z
N MET A 1 41.90 0.95 9.15
CA MET A 1 40.43 1.02 8.98
C MET A 1 40.00 -0.31 8.42
N ALA A 2 39.31 -1.12 9.20
CA ALA A 2 38.79 -2.39 8.70
C ALA A 2 37.64 -2.06 7.75
N THR A 3 37.84 -2.33 6.46
CA THR A 3 36.74 -2.38 5.51
C THR A 3 35.88 -3.55 5.92
N ASN A 4 34.75 -3.29 6.58
CA ASN A 4 33.72 -4.30 6.84
C ASN A 4 33.21 -4.76 5.49
N ASN A 5 33.66 -5.92 5.06
CA ASN A 5 33.25 -6.53 3.81
C ASN A 5 31.89 -7.22 4.06
N PHE A 6 30.81 -6.42 4.24
CA PHE A 6 29.46 -6.89 4.48
C PHE A 6 29.01 -7.85 3.37
N GLU A 7 29.47 -7.63 2.14
CA GLU A 7 29.18 -8.48 0.98
C GLU A 7 29.76 -9.89 1.10
N ALA A 8 30.85 -10.06 1.87
CA ALA A 8 31.48 -11.36 2.07
C ALA A 8 30.82 -12.20 3.18
N LEU A 9 29.88 -11.64 3.93
CA LEU A 9 29.18 -12.35 5.00
C LEU A 9 28.12 -13.29 4.42
N ASN A 10 28.03 -14.47 5.01
CA ASN A 10 26.93 -15.38 4.68
C ASN A 10 25.59 -14.84 5.23
N ARG A 11 24.48 -15.47 4.83
CA ARG A 11 23.12 -15.02 5.18
C ARG A 11 22.89 -14.96 6.70
N GLU A 12 23.44 -15.90 7.44
CA GLU A 12 23.28 -16.01 8.90
C GLU A 12 24.08 -14.93 9.64
N ASP A 13 25.31 -14.68 9.19
CA ASP A 13 26.14 -13.61 9.73
C ASP A 13 25.54 -12.23 9.45
N LYS A 14 24.94 -12.03 8.28
CA LYS A 14 24.16 -10.82 7.95
C LYS A 14 22.98 -10.64 8.89
N LYS A 15 22.18 -11.69 9.11
CA LYS A 15 21.05 -11.67 10.08
C LYS A 15 21.51 -11.33 11.49
N ASN A 16 22.62 -11.91 11.93
CA ASN A 16 23.16 -11.66 13.27
C ASN A 16 23.68 -10.23 13.44
N LEU A 17 24.40 -9.70 12.45
CA LEU A 17 24.90 -8.32 12.45
C LEU A 17 23.74 -7.31 12.47
N ILE A 18 22.70 -7.60 11.73
CA ILE A 18 21.47 -6.87 11.64
C ILE A 18 20.72 -6.91 12.98
N ALA A 19 20.58 -8.09 13.58
CA ALA A 19 19.99 -8.25 14.90
C ALA A 19 20.80 -7.54 15.99
N GLU A 20 22.13 -7.50 15.86
CA GLU A 20 23.01 -6.73 16.76
C GLU A 20 22.88 -5.22 16.54
N ALA A 21 22.84 -4.76 15.32
CA ALA A 21 22.60 -3.34 15.00
C ALA A 21 21.19 -2.89 15.46
N GLY A 22 20.19 -3.75 15.28
CA GLY A 22 18.83 -3.52 15.79
C GLY A 22 18.71 -3.51 17.32
N ARG A 23 19.67 -4.11 18.03
CA ARG A 23 19.76 -4.02 19.49
C ARG A 23 20.36 -2.72 20.01
N VAL A 24 21.05 -1.98 19.15
CA VAL A 24 21.63 -0.67 19.50
C VAL A 24 20.58 0.44 19.38
N THR A 25 19.57 0.27 18.53
CA THR A 25 18.35 1.05 18.57
C THR A 25 17.43 0.37 19.58
N ASP A 26 17.36 0.90 20.76
CA ASP A 26 16.41 0.42 21.77
C ASP A 26 14.99 0.62 21.22
N ILE A 27 14.46 -0.43 20.60
CA ILE A 27 13.09 -0.45 20.04
C ILE A 27 12.03 -0.27 21.12
N THR A 28 12.43 -0.35 22.40
CA THR A 28 11.59 -0.01 23.55
C THR A 28 11.64 1.49 23.86
N ASP A 29 12.52 2.28 23.24
CA ASP A 29 12.53 3.73 23.37
C ASP A 29 11.23 4.29 22.76
N PRO A 30 10.37 4.97 23.53
CA PRO A 30 9.13 5.57 23.02
C PRO A 30 9.34 6.56 21.88
N LYS A 31 10.59 7.03 21.67
CA LYS A 31 10.98 7.86 20.53
C LYS A 31 10.90 7.15 19.19
N TRP A 32 11.17 5.85 19.15
CA TRP A 32 11.45 5.11 17.93
C TRP A 32 10.51 3.93 17.72
N GLY A 33 9.67 3.59 18.69
CA GLY A 33 8.80 2.43 18.60
C GLY A 33 7.68 2.42 19.62
N HIS A 34 6.97 1.33 19.67
CA HIS A 34 5.94 1.09 20.67
C HIS A 34 6.58 0.97 22.05
N PRO A 35 6.04 1.60 23.12
CA PRO A 35 6.63 1.60 24.48
C PRO A 35 6.93 0.21 25.07
N ASP A 36 6.28 -0.82 24.59
CA ASP A 36 6.44 -2.22 25.03
C ASP A 36 7.23 -3.09 24.04
N GLY A 37 7.92 -2.49 23.04
CA GLY A 37 8.75 -3.23 22.09
C GLY A 37 7.94 -4.16 21.18
N ARG A 38 6.63 -3.97 21.08
CA ARG A 38 5.81 -4.73 20.17
C ARG A 38 5.96 -4.17 18.79
N ASP A 39 6.30 -5.08 17.86
CA ASP A 39 6.24 -4.76 16.47
C ASP A 39 4.85 -4.28 16.08
N PHE A 40 4.80 -3.39 15.12
CA PHE A 40 3.60 -2.81 14.53
C PHE A 40 2.56 -3.86 14.06
N TRP A 41 3.02 -5.05 13.81
CA TRP A 41 2.23 -6.24 13.52
C TRP A 41 1.76 -6.92 14.82
N TYR A 42 0.93 -6.20 15.61
CA TYR A 42 0.23 -6.85 16.70
C TYR A 42 -0.71 -7.89 16.10
N ILE A 43 -0.18 -9.08 15.95
CA ILE A 43 -1.02 -10.27 15.78
C ILE A 43 -1.49 -10.59 17.19
N ASP A 44 -2.81 -10.56 17.40
CA ASP A 44 -3.39 -11.06 18.62
C ASP A 44 -2.70 -12.39 18.99
N PRO A 45 -2.10 -12.52 20.18
CA PRO A 45 -1.44 -13.77 20.59
C PRO A 45 -2.37 -14.99 20.50
N ALA A 46 -3.70 -14.78 20.60
CA ALA A 46 -4.69 -15.83 20.37
C ALA A 46 -4.78 -16.25 18.89
N LEU A 47 -4.31 -15.41 17.99
CA LEU A 47 -4.24 -15.66 16.54
C LEU A 47 -2.83 -16.05 16.09
N ASN A 48 -1.94 -16.46 17.01
CA ASN A 48 -0.53 -16.80 16.78
C ASN A 48 -0.34 -17.71 15.54
N ILE A 49 -0.66 -17.15 14.39
CA ILE A 49 -0.50 -17.75 13.08
C ILE A 49 0.78 -17.13 12.52
N ASP A 50 1.80 -17.96 12.46
CA ASP A 50 3.08 -17.63 11.89
C ASP A 50 2.90 -17.14 10.44
N THR A 51 3.12 -15.85 10.21
CA THR A 51 3.08 -15.27 8.87
C THR A 51 4.14 -15.88 7.98
N ALA A 52 5.29 -16.28 8.55
CA ALA A 52 6.37 -16.91 7.82
C ALA A 52 5.92 -18.19 7.11
N THR A 53 4.96 -18.92 7.69
CA THR A 53 4.39 -20.11 7.05
C THR A 53 3.65 -19.77 5.74
N LEU A 54 3.01 -18.62 5.65
CA LEU A 54 2.31 -18.20 4.42
C LEU A 54 3.26 -17.83 3.28
N TYR A 55 4.49 -17.44 3.61
CA TYR A 55 5.54 -17.15 2.63
C TYR A 55 6.42 -18.36 2.32
N ASN A 56 6.47 -19.35 3.23
CA ASN A 56 7.40 -20.46 3.10
C ASN A 56 7.14 -21.24 1.80
N PRO A 57 8.13 -21.31 0.90
CA PRO A 57 8.02 -22.05 -0.34
C PRO A 57 7.82 -23.55 -0.15
N GLU A 58 8.22 -24.10 0.97
CA GLU A 58 8.12 -25.53 1.26
C GLU A 58 6.74 -25.96 1.77
N VAL A 59 5.92 -24.99 2.20
CA VAL A 59 4.53 -25.23 2.64
C VAL A 59 3.63 -25.38 1.43
N SER A 60 2.76 -26.38 1.44
CA SER A 60 1.82 -26.65 0.35
C SER A 60 0.79 -25.52 0.18
N ASP A 61 0.30 -25.33 -1.04
CA ASP A 61 -0.73 -24.33 -1.32
C ASP A 61 -2.05 -24.65 -0.58
N GLU A 62 -2.36 -25.92 -0.33
CA GLU A 62 -3.51 -26.35 0.45
C GLU A 62 -3.39 -25.91 1.92
N GLU A 63 -2.23 -26.10 2.53
CA GLU A 63 -1.96 -25.68 3.90
C GLU A 63 -1.98 -24.15 4.04
N LYS A 64 -1.38 -23.43 3.10
CA LYS A 64 -1.44 -21.96 3.02
C LYS A 64 -2.89 -21.46 2.88
N MET A 65 -3.69 -22.11 2.05
CA MET A 65 -5.10 -21.78 1.87
C MET A 65 -5.87 -21.95 3.18
N ALA A 66 -5.69 -23.08 3.87
CA ALA A 66 -6.39 -23.35 5.12
C ALA A 66 -6.00 -22.36 6.22
N LEU A 67 -4.69 -22.08 6.35
CA LEU A 67 -4.16 -21.14 7.33
C LEU A 67 -4.57 -19.71 7.05
N GLY A 68 -4.41 -19.27 5.80
CA GLY A 68 -4.79 -17.93 5.34
C GLY A 68 -6.30 -17.68 5.52
N THR A 69 -7.14 -18.65 5.16
CA THR A 69 -8.59 -18.56 5.33
C THR A 69 -8.97 -18.35 6.80
N LYS A 70 -8.39 -19.15 7.70
CA LYS A 70 -8.64 -19.04 9.14
C LYS A 70 -8.24 -17.68 9.70
N ARG A 71 -7.06 -17.21 9.32
CA ARG A 71 -6.52 -15.91 9.75
C ARG A 71 -7.38 -14.77 9.22
N GLN A 72 -7.71 -14.78 7.94
CA GLN A 72 -8.51 -13.73 7.32
C GLN A 72 -9.90 -13.65 7.92
N ALA A 73 -10.54 -14.80 8.19
CA ALA A 73 -11.83 -14.85 8.86
C ALA A 73 -11.78 -14.18 10.24
N ALA A 74 -10.74 -14.45 11.03
CA ALA A 74 -10.57 -13.84 12.35
C ALA A 74 -10.42 -12.31 12.30
N TYR A 75 -9.66 -11.76 11.33
CA TYR A 75 -9.55 -10.31 11.16
C TYR A 75 -10.88 -9.66 10.75
N MET A 76 -11.64 -10.32 9.87
CA MET A 76 -12.97 -9.86 9.46
C MET A 76 -13.95 -9.89 10.63
N GLU A 77 -13.93 -10.97 11.40
CA GLU A 77 -14.76 -11.11 12.60
C GLU A 77 -14.42 -10.04 13.65
N GLN A 78 -13.15 -9.78 13.90
CA GLN A 78 -12.69 -8.73 14.79
C GLN A 78 -13.22 -7.36 14.35
N TRP A 79 -13.11 -7.03 13.06
CA TRP A 79 -13.64 -5.77 12.53
C TRP A 79 -15.12 -5.64 12.79
N TRP A 80 -15.93 -6.62 12.38
CA TRP A 80 -17.38 -6.54 12.48
C TRP A 80 -17.94 -6.64 13.91
N ASN A 81 -17.12 -7.10 14.86
CA ASN A 81 -17.46 -7.14 16.28
C ASN A 81 -16.95 -5.93 17.08
N THR A 82 -16.19 -5.04 16.44
CA THR A 82 -15.68 -3.80 17.07
C THR A 82 -16.72 -2.68 16.93
N GLU A 83 -16.77 -1.79 17.94
CA GLU A 83 -17.60 -0.59 17.86
C GLU A 83 -16.94 0.42 16.90
N HIS A 84 -17.70 0.86 15.90
CA HIS A 84 -17.25 1.78 14.88
C HIS A 84 -17.69 3.21 15.14
N SER A 85 -16.79 4.17 14.91
CA SER A 85 -17.10 5.61 14.91
C SER A 85 -17.86 6.02 13.65
N CYS A 86 -17.63 5.33 12.54
CA CYS A 86 -18.31 5.48 11.25
C CYS A 86 -19.45 4.46 11.08
N THR A 87 -20.27 4.62 10.05
CA THR A 87 -21.09 3.52 9.53
C THR A 87 -20.27 2.72 8.54
N CYS A 88 -20.35 1.38 8.64
CA CYS A 88 -19.64 0.45 7.77
C CYS A 88 -20.66 -0.46 7.08
N GLU A 89 -20.63 -0.48 5.76
CA GLU A 89 -21.50 -1.32 4.92
C GLU A 89 -20.63 -2.14 3.98
N LYS A 90 -21.01 -3.38 3.68
CA LYS A 90 -20.34 -4.21 2.69
C LYS A 90 -21.23 -4.50 1.49
N TYR A 91 -20.58 -4.53 0.34
CA TYR A 91 -21.20 -4.82 -0.95
C TYR A 91 -20.39 -5.89 -1.68
N MET A 92 -21.08 -6.81 -2.33
CA MET A 92 -20.48 -7.66 -3.35
C MET A 92 -20.65 -6.97 -4.69
N VAL A 93 -19.55 -6.73 -5.38
CA VAL A 93 -19.54 -5.96 -6.61
C VAL A 93 -19.06 -6.81 -7.79
N PRO A 94 -19.59 -6.61 -9.00
CA PRO A 94 -19.16 -7.38 -10.17
C PRO A 94 -17.70 -7.12 -10.49
N GLY A 95 -17.04 -8.12 -11.09
CA GLY A 95 -15.65 -8.05 -11.51
C GLY A 95 -15.34 -6.94 -12.52
N CYS A 96 -14.07 -6.67 -12.70
CA CYS A 96 -13.60 -5.71 -13.68
C CYS A 96 -13.70 -6.27 -15.12
N PRO A 97 -13.48 -5.42 -16.16
CA PRO A 97 -13.54 -5.87 -17.55
C PRO A 97 -12.59 -7.01 -17.90
N GLU A 98 -11.47 -7.15 -17.20
CA GLU A 98 -10.50 -8.23 -17.38
C GLU A 98 -10.97 -9.57 -16.80
N GLU A 99 -11.91 -9.53 -15.83
CA GLU A 99 -12.37 -10.71 -15.09
C GLU A 99 -13.86 -10.55 -14.71
N PRO A 100 -14.76 -10.40 -15.71
CA PRO A 100 -16.15 -9.97 -15.51
C PRO A 100 -17.02 -10.98 -14.75
N ASP A 101 -16.63 -12.25 -14.75
CA ASP A 101 -17.37 -13.35 -14.11
C ASP A 101 -17.01 -13.52 -12.61
N THR A 102 -16.21 -12.62 -12.05
CA THR A 102 -15.84 -12.62 -10.63
C THR A 102 -16.65 -11.59 -9.82
N GLU A 103 -16.55 -11.68 -8.52
CA GLU A 103 -17.09 -10.71 -7.58
C GLU A 103 -16.00 -10.29 -6.60
N CYS A 104 -16.07 -9.05 -6.14
CA CYS A 104 -15.19 -8.50 -5.12
C CYS A 104 -16.03 -7.93 -3.97
N GLU A 105 -15.62 -8.19 -2.72
CA GLU A 105 -16.22 -7.53 -1.57
C GLU A 105 -15.62 -6.13 -1.42
N VAL A 106 -16.49 -5.13 -1.24
CA VAL A 106 -16.11 -3.72 -1.03
C VAL A 106 -16.78 -3.20 0.22
N TRP A 107 -16.01 -2.56 1.08
CA TRP A 107 -16.56 -1.87 2.25
C TRP A 107 -16.70 -0.39 1.98
N VAL A 108 -17.82 0.15 2.42
CA VAL A 108 -18.15 1.58 2.35
C VAL A 108 -18.21 2.11 3.77
N ILE A 109 -17.29 3.02 4.09
CA ILE A 109 -17.11 3.60 5.42
C ILE A 109 -17.51 5.06 5.37
N LYS A 110 -18.52 5.47 6.15
CA LYS A 110 -19.04 6.83 6.15
C LYS A 110 -19.05 7.41 7.56
N PRO A 111 -18.44 8.58 7.79
CA PRO A 111 -18.61 9.31 9.05
C PRO A 111 -20.09 9.49 9.38
N LYS A 112 -20.49 9.22 10.64
CA LYS A 112 -21.91 9.33 11.07
C LYS A 112 -22.54 10.71 10.80
N ASN A 113 -21.71 11.75 10.78
CA ASN A 113 -22.13 13.14 10.56
C ASN A 113 -21.78 13.67 9.16
N ILE A 114 -21.53 12.78 8.19
CA ILE A 114 -21.23 13.22 6.82
C ILE A 114 -22.46 13.87 6.19
N LYS A 115 -22.25 14.97 5.47
CA LYS A 115 -23.39 15.67 4.84
C LYS A 115 -23.93 14.85 3.66
N PRO A 116 -25.27 14.86 3.43
CA PRO A 116 -25.88 14.17 2.30
C PRO A 116 -25.63 14.97 0.99
N ARG A 117 -24.39 14.99 0.54
CA ARG A 117 -23.95 15.70 -0.68
C ARG A 117 -22.89 14.84 -1.37
N LYS A 118 -22.47 15.24 -2.57
CA LYS A 118 -21.33 14.61 -3.26
C LYS A 118 -20.04 14.82 -2.47
N ASN A 119 -19.63 13.80 -1.75
CA ASN A 119 -18.46 13.81 -0.88
C ASN A 119 -17.19 13.35 -1.64
N ARG A 120 -16.03 13.80 -1.19
CA ARG A 120 -14.73 13.26 -1.62
C ARG A 120 -14.55 11.83 -1.12
N VAL A 121 -13.67 11.08 -1.76
CA VAL A 121 -13.48 9.65 -1.51
C VAL A 121 -12.04 9.35 -1.17
N LEU A 122 -11.84 8.61 -0.08
CA LEU A 122 -10.61 7.91 0.22
C LEU A 122 -10.76 6.45 -0.24
N PHE A 123 -10.12 6.11 -1.34
CA PHE A 123 -10.03 4.72 -1.79
C PHE A 123 -8.81 4.09 -1.11
N TYR A 124 -9.07 3.36 -0.01
CA TYR A 124 -8.01 2.86 0.86
C TYR A 124 -7.76 1.38 0.65
N ILE A 125 -6.54 1.03 0.27
CA ILE A 125 -6.11 -0.35 0.05
C ILE A 125 -5.29 -0.81 1.25
N VAL A 126 -5.79 -1.79 1.96
CA VAL A 126 -5.19 -2.34 3.18
C VAL A 126 -3.93 -3.13 2.83
N GLY A 127 -2.85 -2.91 3.59
CA GLY A 127 -1.62 -3.69 3.46
C GLY A 127 -1.71 -5.06 4.15
N GLY A 128 -0.62 -5.81 4.11
CA GLY A 128 -0.49 -7.14 4.71
C GLY A 128 0.26 -8.11 3.81
N ALA A 129 1.26 -7.58 3.10
CA ALA A 129 2.19 -8.33 2.27
C ALA A 129 1.50 -9.23 1.21
N LEU A 130 0.29 -8.86 0.78
CA LEU A 130 -0.53 -9.61 -0.17
C LEU A 130 -0.98 -11.00 0.34
N VAL A 131 -0.68 -11.36 1.58
CA VAL A 131 -1.07 -12.64 2.20
C VAL A 131 -2.05 -12.48 3.35
N SER A 132 -2.28 -11.24 3.81
CA SER A 132 -3.28 -10.93 4.82
C SER A 132 -3.89 -9.56 4.56
N LEU A 133 -5.10 -9.34 5.06
CA LEU A 133 -5.81 -8.09 4.98
C LEU A 133 -6.44 -7.84 6.36
N ASN A 134 -5.79 -6.98 7.17
CA ASN A 134 -6.27 -6.64 8.50
C ASN A 134 -6.68 -5.16 8.56
N PRO A 135 -7.94 -4.81 8.31
CA PRO A 135 -8.36 -3.40 8.35
C PRO A 135 -8.28 -2.79 9.76
N ASN A 136 -8.28 -3.61 10.82
CA ASN A 136 -8.16 -3.12 12.20
C ASN A 136 -6.79 -2.49 12.49
N ALA A 137 -5.78 -2.80 11.69
CA ALA A 137 -4.43 -2.24 11.84
C ALA A 137 -4.29 -0.84 11.23
N TYR A 138 -5.34 -0.28 10.62
CA TYR A 138 -5.26 0.98 9.88
C TYR A 138 -6.28 2.01 10.38
N PRO A 139 -5.94 3.31 10.39
CA PRO A 139 -6.80 4.36 10.94
C PRO A 139 -7.88 4.82 9.93
N ILE A 140 -8.53 3.90 9.21
CA ILE A 140 -9.41 4.22 8.08
C ILE A 140 -10.58 5.11 8.50
N GLU A 141 -11.25 4.77 9.62
CA GLU A 141 -12.37 5.54 10.13
C GLU A 141 -11.94 6.96 10.53
N LYS A 142 -10.80 7.05 11.25
CA LYS A 142 -10.23 8.34 11.64
C LYS A 142 -9.94 9.22 10.43
N LEU A 143 -9.30 8.66 9.38
CA LEU A 143 -9.04 9.39 8.14
C LEU A 143 -10.34 9.84 7.46
N CYS A 144 -11.36 9.00 7.44
CA CYS A 144 -12.67 9.37 6.90
C CYS A 144 -13.31 10.54 7.68
N GLU A 145 -13.23 10.54 8.99
CA GLU A 145 -13.79 11.58 9.86
C GLU A 145 -13.03 12.92 9.72
N GLU A 146 -11.70 12.89 9.81
CA GLU A 146 -10.85 14.07 9.74
C GLU A 146 -10.94 14.75 8.38
N HIS A 147 -10.90 13.96 7.31
CA HIS A 147 -10.99 14.48 5.94
C HIS A 147 -12.43 14.62 5.43
N LYS A 148 -13.45 14.25 6.22
CA LYS A 148 -14.88 14.33 5.85
C LYS A 148 -15.13 13.70 4.48
N CYS A 149 -14.66 12.49 4.31
CA CYS A 149 -14.75 11.73 3.07
C CYS A 149 -15.45 10.39 3.28
N VAL A 150 -15.85 9.77 2.19
CA VAL A 150 -16.33 8.37 2.17
C VAL A 150 -15.12 7.48 1.92
N GLY A 151 -14.92 6.48 2.79
CA GLY A 151 -13.93 5.43 2.60
C GLY A 151 -14.48 4.33 1.70
N ILE A 152 -13.72 3.91 0.72
CA ILE A 152 -13.97 2.73 -0.12
C ILE A 152 -12.78 1.79 0.06
N VAL A 153 -13.05 0.59 0.56
CA VAL A 153 -12.02 -0.39 0.90
C VAL A 153 -12.26 -1.67 0.13
N PRO A 154 -11.47 -1.97 -0.90
CA PRO A 154 -11.55 -3.26 -1.59
C PRO A 154 -11.00 -4.37 -0.68
N ILE A 155 -11.75 -5.46 -0.58
CA ILE A 155 -11.32 -6.69 0.08
C ILE A 155 -10.78 -7.61 -1.02
N TYR A 156 -9.59 -7.29 -1.47
CA TYR A 156 -8.97 -7.96 -2.62
C TYR A 156 -8.52 -9.38 -2.29
N ARG A 157 -8.50 -10.23 -3.31
CA ARG A 157 -8.01 -11.61 -3.20
C ARG A 157 -6.53 -11.65 -2.86
N LEU A 158 -6.20 -12.44 -1.84
CA LEU A 158 -4.84 -12.62 -1.34
C LEU A 158 -4.07 -13.63 -2.20
N SER A 159 -2.74 -13.58 -2.17
CA SER A 159 -1.86 -14.34 -3.05
C SER A 159 -1.97 -15.85 -2.90
N TRP A 160 -2.48 -16.34 -1.79
CA TRP A 160 -2.80 -17.75 -1.57
C TRP A 160 -4.19 -18.13 -2.12
N GLN A 161 -5.10 -17.17 -2.33
CA GLN A 161 -6.39 -17.38 -3.00
C GLN A 161 -6.23 -17.34 -4.52
N ALA A 162 -5.56 -16.31 -5.03
CA ALA A 162 -5.31 -16.15 -6.45
C ALA A 162 -4.04 -15.31 -6.69
N LYS A 163 -3.30 -15.66 -7.74
CA LYS A 163 -2.07 -14.94 -8.12
C LYS A 163 -2.41 -13.67 -8.92
N TYR A 164 -1.38 -12.86 -9.21
CA TYR A 164 -1.51 -11.75 -10.15
C TYR A 164 -2.21 -12.23 -11.44
N PRO A 165 -3.18 -11.50 -11.99
CA PRO A 165 -3.58 -10.13 -11.66
C PRO A 165 -4.79 -10.01 -10.71
N ALA A 166 -5.16 -11.03 -9.93
CA ALA A 166 -6.40 -11.06 -9.17
C ALA A 166 -6.60 -9.84 -8.26
N ALA A 167 -5.63 -9.52 -7.39
CA ALA A 167 -5.76 -8.41 -6.45
C ALA A 167 -5.96 -7.05 -7.13
N ILE A 168 -5.24 -6.80 -8.22
CA ILE A 168 -5.42 -5.54 -8.97
C ILE A 168 -6.73 -5.52 -9.75
N ASN A 169 -7.23 -6.67 -10.20
CA ASN A 169 -8.54 -6.78 -10.82
C ASN A 169 -9.64 -6.43 -9.82
N ASP A 170 -9.51 -6.91 -8.57
CA ASP A 170 -10.45 -6.59 -7.48
C ASP A 170 -10.42 -5.09 -7.13
N CYS A 171 -9.24 -4.47 -7.05
CA CYS A 171 -9.12 -3.03 -6.86
C CYS A 171 -9.76 -2.23 -8.00
N HIS A 172 -9.58 -2.67 -9.25
CA HIS A 172 -10.21 -2.06 -10.42
C HIS A 172 -11.74 -2.23 -10.40
N ALA A 173 -12.23 -3.42 -10.06
CA ALA A 173 -13.65 -3.71 -9.91
C ALA A 173 -14.31 -2.79 -8.88
N ALA A 174 -13.69 -2.66 -7.71
CA ALA A 174 -14.16 -1.79 -6.64
C ALA A 174 -14.18 -0.31 -7.08
N TYR A 175 -13.13 0.15 -7.76
CA TYR A 175 -13.06 1.53 -8.25
C TYR A 175 -14.14 1.82 -9.32
N LYS A 176 -14.28 0.93 -10.29
CA LYS A 176 -15.30 1.04 -11.33
C LYS A 176 -16.70 1.07 -10.71
N TRP A 177 -17.01 0.10 -9.83
CA TRP A 177 -18.29 0.05 -9.14
C TRP A 177 -18.58 1.33 -8.35
N MET A 178 -17.59 1.86 -7.63
CA MET A 178 -17.71 3.12 -6.91
C MET A 178 -18.09 4.28 -7.82
N VAL A 179 -17.46 4.37 -8.99
CA VAL A 179 -17.76 5.43 -9.98
C VAL A 179 -19.16 5.26 -10.55
N ASP A 180 -19.54 4.04 -10.93
CA ASP A 180 -20.84 3.71 -11.50
C ASP A 180 -22.00 3.97 -10.52
N ASN A 181 -21.72 3.88 -9.21
CA ASN A 181 -22.70 4.07 -8.13
C ASN A 181 -22.50 5.38 -7.35
N ALA A 182 -21.87 6.38 -7.95
CA ALA A 182 -21.50 7.63 -7.27
C ALA A 182 -22.68 8.36 -6.63
N ASP A 183 -23.85 8.36 -7.27
CA ASP A 183 -25.06 9.01 -6.73
C ASP A 183 -25.61 8.24 -5.52
N MET A 184 -25.68 6.91 -5.56
CA MET A 184 -26.11 6.05 -4.43
C MET A 184 -25.16 6.24 -3.23
N LEU A 185 -23.88 6.32 -3.50
CA LEU A 185 -22.83 6.49 -2.47
C LEU A 185 -22.75 7.93 -1.95
N ALA A 186 -23.42 8.88 -2.59
CA ALA A 186 -23.35 10.33 -2.35
C ALA A 186 -21.91 10.88 -2.46
N ILE A 187 -21.15 10.42 -3.44
CA ILE A 187 -19.75 10.76 -3.68
C ILE A 187 -19.56 11.57 -4.97
N HIS A 188 -18.38 12.18 -5.07
CA HIS A 188 -17.94 12.87 -6.28
C HIS A 188 -16.87 12.00 -6.97
N PRO A 189 -17.17 11.34 -8.10
CA PRO A 189 -16.26 10.36 -8.71
C PRO A 189 -14.93 10.95 -9.20
N ASN A 190 -14.85 12.29 -9.39
CA ASN A 190 -13.60 12.98 -9.75
C ASN A 190 -12.84 13.54 -8.52
N LYS A 191 -13.24 13.21 -7.29
CA LYS A 191 -12.59 13.62 -6.05
C LYS A 191 -12.18 12.37 -5.25
N VAL A 192 -11.46 11.48 -5.89
CA VAL A 192 -10.97 10.24 -5.31
C VAL A 192 -9.48 10.34 -5.09
N VAL A 193 -9.03 10.04 -3.89
CA VAL A 193 -7.62 9.83 -3.57
C VAL A 193 -7.41 8.37 -3.26
N LEU A 194 -6.45 7.74 -3.93
CA LEU A 194 -6.00 6.40 -3.61
C LEU A 194 -5.01 6.47 -2.45
N SER A 195 -5.12 5.56 -1.51
CA SER A 195 -4.13 5.44 -0.44
C SER A 195 -3.93 4.00 -0.03
N GLY A 196 -2.79 3.72 0.54
CA GLY A 196 -2.47 2.41 1.08
C GLY A 196 -1.08 2.36 1.66
N SER A 197 -0.83 1.31 2.43
CA SER A 197 0.44 1.09 3.10
C SER A 197 1.01 -0.26 2.75
N SER A 198 2.34 -0.38 2.70
CA SER A 198 3.01 -1.65 2.40
C SER A 198 2.52 -2.23 1.06
N SER A 199 2.07 -3.47 1.02
CA SER A 199 1.43 -4.07 -0.15
C SER A 199 0.16 -3.34 -0.59
N GLY A 200 -0.55 -2.66 0.32
CA GLY A 200 -1.65 -1.77 -0.05
C GLY A 200 -1.16 -0.52 -0.79
N GLY A 201 -0.01 0.01 -0.40
CA GLY A 201 0.69 1.09 -1.13
C GLY A 201 1.14 0.63 -2.53
N HIS A 202 1.68 -0.59 -2.63
CA HIS A 202 1.97 -1.24 -3.91
C HIS A 202 0.73 -1.26 -4.81
N LEU A 203 -0.37 -1.84 -4.32
CA LEU A 203 -1.61 -1.92 -5.08
C LEU A 203 -2.20 -0.55 -5.40
N ALA A 204 -2.05 0.46 -4.54
CA ALA A 204 -2.50 1.82 -4.84
C ALA A 204 -1.75 2.43 -6.03
N LEU A 205 -0.41 2.28 -6.05
CA LEU A 205 0.41 2.72 -7.19
C LEU A 205 0.10 1.90 -8.46
N ALA A 206 0.04 0.58 -8.36
CA ALA A 206 -0.31 -0.29 -9.49
C ALA A 206 -1.70 0.03 -10.04
N THR A 207 -2.68 0.25 -9.16
CA THR A 207 -4.04 0.68 -9.54
C THR A 207 -4.03 2.02 -10.25
N GLY A 208 -3.16 2.96 -9.88
CA GLY A 208 -2.99 4.22 -10.59
C GLY A 208 -2.67 4.03 -12.09
N PHE A 209 -1.79 3.08 -12.43
CA PHE A 209 -1.50 2.74 -13.84
C PHE A 209 -2.71 2.09 -14.53
N ARG A 210 -3.39 1.18 -13.85
CA ARG A 210 -4.59 0.53 -14.35
C ARG A 210 -5.67 1.56 -14.66
N LEU A 211 -5.95 2.45 -13.73
CA LEU A 211 -6.96 3.50 -13.87
C LEU A 211 -6.64 4.47 -14.99
N LYS A 212 -5.37 4.89 -15.11
CA LYS A 212 -4.89 5.71 -16.23
C LYS A 212 -5.17 5.05 -17.57
N ARG A 213 -4.90 3.75 -17.72
CA ARG A 213 -5.17 2.99 -18.95
C ARG A 213 -6.65 2.95 -19.31
N TYR A 214 -7.54 2.99 -18.31
CA TYR A 214 -8.99 3.02 -18.50
C TYR A 214 -9.58 4.43 -18.54
N GLY A 215 -8.75 5.47 -18.53
CA GLY A 215 -9.20 6.87 -18.60
C GLY A 215 -9.80 7.40 -17.30
N TYR A 216 -9.62 6.72 -16.18
CA TYR A 216 -9.94 7.28 -14.86
C TYR A 216 -8.81 8.18 -14.39
N ASP A 217 -9.17 9.20 -13.61
CA ASP A 217 -8.24 10.26 -13.20
C ASP A 217 -8.40 10.59 -11.72
N PRO A 218 -7.84 9.76 -10.82
CA PRO A 218 -7.85 10.07 -9.39
C PRO A 218 -7.06 11.34 -9.10
N ARG A 219 -7.46 12.06 -8.05
CA ARG A 219 -6.85 13.34 -7.65
C ARG A 219 -5.40 13.21 -7.19
N GLY A 220 -5.04 12.04 -6.69
CA GLY A 220 -3.70 11.72 -6.26
C GLY A 220 -3.62 10.36 -5.61
N ILE A 221 -2.40 9.97 -5.30
CA ILE A 221 -2.06 8.71 -4.63
C ILE A 221 -1.15 9.06 -3.45
N VAL A 222 -1.52 8.64 -2.24
CA VAL A 222 -0.73 8.86 -1.02
C VAL A 222 -0.38 7.51 -0.42
N THR A 223 0.89 7.14 -0.42
CA THR A 223 1.34 5.81 0.02
C THR A 223 2.31 5.88 1.20
N VAL A 224 2.35 4.77 1.94
CA VAL A 224 3.26 4.58 3.05
C VAL A 224 4.00 3.28 2.87
N SER A 225 5.33 3.33 2.92
CA SER A 225 6.21 2.15 2.83
C SER A 225 5.77 1.19 1.71
N ALA A 226 5.46 1.74 0.54
CA ALA A 226 4.97 0.95 -0.60
C ALA A 226 6.07 0.05 -1.15
N GLN A 227 5.70 -1.18 -1.52
CA GLN A 227 6.57 -2.07 -2.28
C GLN A 227 6.42 -1.73 -3.76
N THR A 228 7.51 -1.43 -4.45
CA THR A 228 7.43 -1.02 -5.86
C THR A 228 8.16 -1.94 -6.83
N ASP A 229 8.99 -2.85 -6.32
CA ASP A 229 9.85 -3.68 -7.16
C ASP A 229 10.01 -5.10 -6.60
N ASP A 230 10.03 -6.09 -7.47
CA ASP A 230 10.28 -7.50 -7.16
C ASP A 230 11.63 -8.00 -7.71
N ARG A 231 12.42 -7.12 -8.32
CA ARG A 231 13.72 -7.47 -8.88
C ARG A 231 14.77 -7.51 -7.78
N GLU A 232 15.57 -8.57 -7.76
CA GLU A 232 16.79 -8.57 -6.98
C GLU A 232 17.71 -7.46 -7.48
N LYS A 233 18.19 -6.64 -6.55
CA LYS A 233 19.22 -5.65 -6.82
C LYS A 233 20.53 -6.07 -6.19
N ASP A 234 21.58 -6.06 -6.99
CA ASP A 234 22.94 -6.16 -6.49
C ASP A 234 23.25 -4.93 -5.62
N GLY A 235 23.43 -5.12 -4.33
CA GLY A 235 23.83 -4.07 -3.41
C GLY A 235 22.90 -3.85 -2.22
N PRO A 236 23.15 -2.80 -1.42
CA PRO A 236 22.53 -2.59 -0.11
C PRO A 236 21.07 -2.09 -0.17
N SER A 237 20.26 -2.58 -1.11
CA SER A 237 18.81 -2.45 -1.02
C SER A 237 18.26 -3.11 0.25
N ASN A 238 19.10 -3.91 0.91
CA ASN A 238 18.92 -4.54 2.20
C ASN A 238 19.42 -3.66 3.35
N TYR A 239 19.18 -2.37 3.28
CA TYR A 239 19.64 -1.41 4.29
C TYR A 239 18.99 -1.61 5.65
N SER A 240 17.85 -2.27 5.68
CA SER A 240 17.15 -2.51 6.93
C SER A 240 17.53 -3.84 7.54
N GLY A 241 18.36 -3.76 8.52
CA GLY A 241 18.59 -4.87 9.43
C GLY A 241 17.40 -5.29 10.28
N VAL A 242 16.28 -4.64 10.16
CA VAL A 242 15.13 -4.80 11.05
C VAL A 242 13.98 -5.58 10.40
N TRP A 243 13.88 -5.55 9.07
CA TRP A 243 12.89 -6.31 8.32
C TRP A 243 13.58 -7.26 7.35
N ASP A 244 13.18 -8.53 7.34
CA ASP A 244 13.76 -9.50 6.42
C ASP A 244 13.30 -9.20 4.97
N SER A 245 14.19 -8.58 4.20
CA SER A 245 13.98 -8.30 2.77
C SER A 245 13.67 -9.57 1.96
N VAL A 246 14.08 -10.74 2.46
CA VAL A 246 13.82 -12.04 1.82
C VAL A 246 12.35 -12.41 1.97
N GLU A 247 11.75 -12.23 3.16
CA GLU A 247 10.32 -12.51 3.37
C GLU A 247 9.44 -11.60 2.51
N GLN A 248 9.83 -10.33 2.39
CA GLN A 248 9.12 -9.38 1.55
C GLN A 248 9.22 -9.74 0.06
N HIS A 249 10.40 -10.11 -0.39
CA HIS A 249 10.62 -10.58 -1.76
C HIS A 249 9.85 -11.88 -2.03
N ASP A 250 9.89 -12.84 -1.12
CA ASP A 250 9.14 -14.09 -1.22
C ASP A 250 7.62 -13.84 -1.29
N GLY A 251 7.12 -12.85 -0.55
CA GLY A 251 5.72 -12.40 -0.64
C GLY A 251 5.34 -11.90 -2.03
N LEU A 252 6.20 -11.07 -2.64
CA LEU A 252 6.00 -10.58 -4.01
C LEU A 252 6.11 -11.71 -5.05
N LEU A 253 7.09 -12.61 -4.91
CA LEU A 253 7.22 -13.78 -5.78
C LEU A 253 5.99 -14.69 -5.66
N GLN A 254 5.44 -14.85 -4.46
CA GLN A 254 4.20 -15.60 -4.27
C GLN A 254 3.01 -14.92 -4.95
N TYR A 255 2.92 -13.60 -4.86
CA TYR A 255 1.89 -12.81 -5.55
C TYR A 255 1.96 -12.98 -7.06
N MET A 256 3.16 -12.89 -7.62
CA MET A 256 3.38 -13.04 -9.06
C MET A 256 3.25 -14.48 -9.56
N GLY A 257 3.36 -15.46 -8.65
CA GLY A 257 3.56 -16.86 -9.01
C GLY A 257 5.02 -17.14 -9.32
N ARG A 258 5.60 -18.16 -8.71
CA ARG A 258 7.06 -18.43 -8.69
C ARG A 258 7.74 -18.57 -10.07
N ASN A 259 6.97 -18.91 -11.10
CA ASN A 259 7.47 -19.06 -12.48
C ASN A 259 7.26 -17.82 -13.33
N PHE A 260 6.80 -16.72 -12.73
CA PHE A 260 6.52 -15.50 -13.43
C PHE A 260 7.82 -14.67 -13.53
N ALA A 261 8.23 -14.34 -14.75
CA ALA A 261 9.39 -13.50 -14.96
C ALA A 261 8.97 -12.03 -14.75
N SER A 262 9.35 -11.44 -13.64
CA SER A 262 8.99 -10.08 -13.24
C SER A 262 9.36 -9.02 -14.29
N ASN A 263 10.46 -9.21 -15.00
CA ASN A 263 10.92 -8.32 -16.08
C ASN A 263 10.02 -8.32 -17.33
N LYS A 264 9.02 -9.17 -17.39
CA LYS A 264 8.02 -9.25 -18.49
C LYS A 264 6.69 -8.63 -18.13
N VAL A 265 6.53 -8.13 -16.91
CA VAL A 265 5.30 -7.48 -16.47
C VAL A 265 5.42 -5.96 -16.53
N GLY A 266 4.29 -5.30 -16.71
CA GLY A 266 4.21 -3.86 -16.70
C GLY A 266 3.98 -3.28 -15.30
N PRO A 267 3.83 -1.95 -15.23
CA PRO A 267 3.69 -1.24 -13.96
C PRO A 267 2.40 -1.55 -13.18
N GLU A 268 1.43 -2.18 -13.81
CA GLU A 268 0.23 -2.68 -13.12
C GLU A 268 0.52 -3.89 -12.22
N ALA A 269 1.64 -4.57 -12.47
CA ALA A 269 2.12 -5.65 -11.60
C ALA A 269 3.10 -5.11 -10.56
N MET A 270 4.12 -4.37 -11.02
CA MET A 270 5.18 -3.78 -10.21
C MET A 270 5.43 -2.34 -10.65
N PRO A 271 5.06 -1.34 -9.84
CA PRO A 271 5.14 0.07 -10.22
C PRO A 271 6.52 0.51 -10.73
N ASN A 272 7.61 -0.03 -10.16
CA ASN A 272 8.97 0.34 -10.58
C ASN A 272 9.42 -0.31 -11.91
N HIS A 273 8.61 -1.19 -12.50
CA HIS A 273 8.81 -1.62 -13.90
C HIS A 273 8.32 -0.59 -14.92
N ALA A 274 7.67 0.49 -14.47
CA ALA A 274 7.29 1.59 -15.34
C ALA A 274 8.51 2.20 -16.03
N THR A 275 8.34 2.53 -17.30
CA THR A 275 9.24 3.44 -18.00
C THR A 275 8.91 4.89 -17.64
N VAL A 276 9.75 5.84 -18.06
CA VAL A 276 9.43 7.28 -17.90
C VAL A 276 8.18 7.63 -18.70
N GLU A 277 8.01 7.05 -19.87
CA GLU A 277 6.84 7.23 -20.74
C GLU A 277 5.56 6.73 -20.08
N ASP A 278 5.60 5.60 -19.39
CA ASP A 278 4.45 5.09 -18.62
C ASP A 278 4.02 6.07 -17.51
N CYS A 279 4.99 6.79 -16.96
CA CYS A 279 4.74 7.77 -15.90
C CYS A 279 4.17 9.12 -16.42
N ILE A 280 4.21 9.40 -17.73
CA ILE A 280 3.62 10.64 -18.28
C ILE A 280 2.11 10.61 -18.05
N GLY A 281 1.58 11.70 -17.44
CA GLY A 281 0.16 11.79 -17.10
C GLY A 281 -0.30 10.84 -15.98
N TYR A 282 0.62 10.26 -15.23
CA TYR A 282 0.32 9.51 -14.01
C TYR A 282 -0.24 10.45 -12.93
N PRO A 283 -1.18 10.00 -12.08
CA PRO A 283 -1.74 10.83 -11.01
C PRO A 283 -0.65 11.44 -10.11
N PRO A 284 -0.90 12.59 -9.47
CA PRO A 284 -0.02 13.12 -8.43
C PRO A 284 0.28 12.10 -7.34
N VAL A 285 1.53 12.00 -6.89
CA VAL A 285 1.95 11.00 -5.90
C VAL A 285 2.65 11.65 -4.73
N PHE A 286 2.28 11.24 -3.53
CA PHE A 286 3.02 11.46 -2.29
C PHE A 286 3.44 10.12 -1.72
N MET A 287 4.74 9.91 -1.61
CA MET A 287 5.31 8.68 -1.07
C MET A 287 5.95 8.95 0.29
N HIS A 288 5.46 8.27 1.30
CA HIS A 288 6.03 8.30 2.64
C HIS A 288 6.82 7.02 2.88
N GLN A 289 8.09 7.15 3.21
CA GLN A 289 9.01 6.02 3.32
C GLN A 289 9.80 6.07 4.62
N SER A 290 9.95 4.93 5.25
CA SER A 290 10.85 4.74 6.38
C SER A 290 12.28 4.53 5.90
N GLU A 291 13.27 5.17 6.57
CA GLU A 291 14.69 5.05 6.18
C GLU A 291 15.20 3.60 6.23
N LEU A 292 14.75 2.85 7.25
CA LEU A 292 15.19 1.47 7.46
C LEU A 292 14.31 0.44 6.73
N ASP A 293 13.53 0.88 5.76
CA ASP A 293 12.68 0.03 4.94
C ASP A 293 13.46 -0.54 3.75
N PRO A 294 13.36 -1.85 3.46
CA PRO A 294 14.07 -2.47 2.34
C PRO A 294 13.71 -1.88 0.98
N ASP A 295 12.51 -1.30 0.82
CA ASP A 295 12.04 -0.75 -0.44
C ASP A 295 12.50 0.70 -0.71
N ILE A 296 13.27 1.31 0.19
CA ILE A 296 13.63 2.73 0.07
C ILE A 296 14.29 3.07 -1.27
N LEU A 297 15.25 2.26 -1.73
CA LEU A 297 15.97 2.52 -2.99
C LEU A 297 15.09 2.26 -4.21
N ASN A 298 14.22 1.27 -4.15
CA ASN A 298 13.24 0.99 -5.19
C ASN A 298 12.27 2.15 -5.37
N ASN A 299 11.82 2.71 -4.26
CA ASN A 299 10.92 3.86 -4.24
C ASN A 299 11.60 5.14 -4.74
N ILE A 300 12.89 5.35 -4.45
CA ILE A 300 13.68 6.46 -5.00
C ILE A 300 13.80 6.33 -6.52
N GLU A 301 14.02 5.12 -7.05
CA GLU A 301 14.06 4.88 -8.49
C GLU A 301 12.73 5.22 -9.13
N PHE A 302 11.62 4.73 -8.58
CA PHE A 302 10.28 5.02 -9.09
C PHE A 302 9.95 6.52 -9.03
N TYR A 303 10.24 7.17 -7.89
CA TYR A 303 10.11 8.62 -7.73
C TYR A 303 10.90 9.40 -8.79
N THR A 304 12.12 8.97 -9.09
CA THR A 304 12.97 9.59 -10.12
C THR A 304 12.34 9.48 -11.51
N LYS A 305 11.65 8.36 -11.83
CA LYS A 305 10.91 8.21 -13.10
C LYS A 305 9.72 9.16 -13.18
N LEU A 306 9.00 9.33 -12.07
CA LEU A 306 7.89 10.31 -12.00
C LEU A 306 8.38 11.74 -12.24
N LEU A 307 9.52 12.13 -11.65
CA LEU A 307 10.12 13.45 -11.88
C LEU A 307 10.56 13.65 -13.33
N LYS A 308 11.19 12.64 -13.93
CA LYS A 308 11.60 12.68 -15.36
C LYS A 308 10.40 12.76 -16.30
N ALA A 309 9.28 12.18 -15.93
CA ALA A 309 8.02 12.26 -16.65
C ALA A 309 7.28 13.60 -16.42
N HIS A 310 7.86 14.50 -15.66
CA HIS A 310 7.23 15.74 -15.21
C HIS A 310 5.89 15.55 -14.45
N SER A 311 5.64 14.36 -13.94
CA SER A 311 4.51 14.11 -13.05
C SER A 311 4.74 14.77 -11.70
N PHE A 312 3.65 15.19 -11.04
CA PHE A 312 3.78 15.72 -9.68
C PHE A 312 4.10 14.57 -8.73
N ALA A 313 5.21 14.67 -8.01
CA ALA A 313 5.58 13.68 -7.00
C ALA A 313 6.34 14.34 -5.85
N GLU A 314 6.04 13.91 -4.63
CA GLU A 314 6.81 14.19 -3.42
C GLU A 314 7.25 12.90 -2.76
N TYR A 315 8.44 12.90 -2.18
CA TYR A 315 9.00 11.74 -1.49
C TYR A 315 9.53 12.15 -0.13
N HIS A 316 8.93 11.63 0.92
CA HIS A 316 9.28 11.89 2.31
C HIS A 316 9.99 10.67 2.91
N VAL A 317 11.21 10.86 3.39
CA VAL A 317 11.97 9.82 4.09
C VAL A 317 12.07 10.16 5.58
N TYR A 318 11.69 9.23 6.42
CA TYR A 318 11.69 9.38 7.87
C TYR A 318 12.87 8.64 8.48
N GLY A 319 13.85 9.41 8.99
CA GLY A 319 15.09 8.89 9.55
C GLY A 319 14.87 8.01 10.78
N GLY A 320 15.58 6.88 10.87
CA GLY A 320 15.50 5.94 11.99
C GLY A 320 14.21 5.13 12.08
N ALA A 321 13.27 5.33 11.15
CA ALA A 321 12.01 4.60 11.12
C ALA A 321 12.16 3.31 10.32
N HIS A 322 11.58 2.21 10.81
CA HIS A 322 11.45 0.95 10.08
C HIS A 322 10.08 0.84 9.39
N HIS A 323 9.84 -0.22 8.65
CA HIS A 323 8.65 -0.44 7.83
C HIS A 323 7.34 -0.07 8.55
N ASN A 324 6.56 0.86 7.96
CA ASN A 324 5.31 1.41 8.51
C ASN A 324 5.41 2.09 9.89
N ASN A 325 6.59 2.25 10.45
CA ASN A 325 6.73 2.88 11.76
C ASN A 325 6.35 4.37 11.71
N GLY A 326 5.67 4.80 12.71
CA GLY A 326 5.34 6.21 12.94
C GLY A 326 4.02 6.68 12.35
N LEU A 327 3.51 6.08 11.27
CA LEU A 327 2.24 6.50 10.67
C LEU A 327 1.01 5.91 11.36
N PHE A 328 1.12 4.70 11.86
CA PHE A 328 -0.03 3.96 12.37
C PHE A 328 -0.02 3.74 13.89
N SER A 329 0.96 4.29 14.60
CA SER A 329 0.98 4.31 16.07
C SER A 329 -0.22 5.02 16.72
N VAL A 330 -1.16 5.46 15.91
CA VAL A 330 -2.42 6.11 16.32
C VAL A 330 -3.60 5.13 16.31
N VAL A 331 -3.37 3.85 16.08
CA VAL A 331 -4.43 2.84 16.14
C VAL A 331 -4.85 2.66 17.61
N LYS A 332 -6.14 2.84 17.84
CA LYS A 332 -6.77 2.71 19.17
C LYS A 332 -6.36 1.37 19.83
N GLY A 333 -5.67 1.46 20.98
CA GLY A 333 -5.20 0.28 21.72
C GLY A 333 -3.75 -0.13 21.46
N VAL A 334 -3.01 0.57 20.62
CA VAL A 334 -1.60 0.32 20.30
C VAL A 334 -0.72 1.47 20.78
N GLY A 335 -0.72 1.74 22.08
CA GLY A 335 0.09 2.78 22.71
C GLY A 335 -0.23 4.23 22.31
N GLU A 336 0.25 5.17 23.10
CA GLU A 336 0.14 6.59 22.77
C GLU A 336 1.16 6.96 21.67
N PRO A 337 0.77 7.76 20.65
CA PRO A 337 1.68 8.20 19.60
C PRO A 337 2.79 9.08 20.21
N ASN A 338 4.04 8.79 19.85
CA ASN A 338 5.14 9.67 20.20
C ASN A 338 5.17 10.93 19.29
N GLU A 339 5.97 11.93 19.68
CA GLU A 339 6.05 13.20 18.93
C GLU A 339 6.44 13.01 17.47
N TYR A 340 7.30 12.03 17.18
CA TYR A 340 7.73 11.72 15.83
C TYR A 340 6.60 11.10 15.00
N SER A 341 5.88 10.14 15.54
CA SER A 341 4.71 9.54 14.91
C SER A 341 3.63 10.58 14.60
N MET A 342 3.42 11.51 15.53
CA MET A 342 2.47 12.61 15.33
C MET A 342 2.90 13.54 14.21
N LEU A 343 4.20 13.82 14.07
CA LEU A 343 4.72 14.64 12.98
C LEU A 343 4.53 13.93 11.62
N VAL A 344 4.89 12.67 11.55
CA VAL A 344 4.73 11.86 10.33
C VAL A 344 3.26 11.78 9.91
N GLY A 345 2.37 11.49 10.86
CA GLY A 345 0.93 11.48 10.63
C GLY A 345 0.40 12.82 10.13
N LYS A 346 0.91 13.92 10.68
CA LYS A 346 0.51 15.27 10.28
C LYS A 346 0.94 15.63 8.85
N ILE A 347 2.13 15.18 8.42
CA ILE A 347 2.58 15.36 7.04
C ILE A 347 1.72 14.54 6.10
N PHE A 348 1.44 13.27 6.44
CA PHE A 348 0.56 12.40 5.68
C PHE A 348 -0.84 13.01 5.52
N ASP A 349 -1.46 13.48 6.61
CA ASP A 349 -2.77 14.12 6.59
C ASP A 349 -2.78 15.39 5.72
N THR A 350 -1.69 16.17 5.74
CA THR A 350 -1.52 17.34 4.90
C THR A 350 -1.50 16.96 3.43
N ASN A 351 -0.70 15.97 3.03
CA ASN A 351 -0.60 15.51 1.65
C ASN A 351 -1.93 14.90 1.16
N LEU A 352 -2.63 14.17 2.02
CA LEU A 352 -3.95 13.65 1.70
C LEU A 352 -4.97 14.78 1.46
N GLU A 353 -4.95 15.82 2.30
CA GLU A 353 -5.81 16.98 2.15
C GLU A 353 -5.46 17.80 0.89
N ASP A 354 -4.18 17.92 0.57
CA ASP A 354 -3.72 18.62 -0.64
C ASP A 354 -4.23 17.95 -1.91
N CYS A 355 -4.20 16.61 -1.98
CA CYS A 355 -4.83 15.86 -3.08
C CYS A 355 -6.34 16.18 -3.20
N PHE A 356 -7.04 16.32 -2.07
CA PHE A 356 -8.47 16.63 -2.09
C PHE A 356 -8.77 18.08 -2.49
N ARG A 357 -7.93 19.03 -2.09
CA ARG A 357 -8.18 20.46 -2.28
C ARG A 357 -7.70 20.97 -3.61
N TYR A 358 -6.52 20.55 -4.04
CA TYR A 358 -5.83 21.15 -5.17
C TYR A 358 -5.83 20.19 -6.37
N ASP A 359 -5.81 20.75 -7.54
CA ASP A 359 -5.44 20.02 -8.75
C ASP A 359 -3.92 20.12 -8.92
N LEU A 360 -3.23 19.08 -8.43
CA LEU A 360 -1.78 19.02 -8.43
C LEU A 360 -1.21 18.57 -9.77
N ARG A 361 -2.04 18.20 -10.72
CA ARG A 361 -1.60 17.86 -12.08
C ARG A 361 -0.98 19.08 -12.72
N ARG A 362 0.06 18.84 -13.50
CA ARG A 362 0.74 19.91 -14.23
C ARG A 362 0.06 20.10 -15.59
N PRO A 363 -0.71 21.18 -15.82
CA PRO A 363 -1.54 21.35 -17.02
C PRO A 363 -0.76 21.25 -18.34
N TRP A 364 0.47 21.79 -18.36
CA TRP A 364 1.33 21.73 -19.55
C TRP A 364 1.75 20.32 -19.92
N VAL A 365 1.99 19.45 -18.94
CA VAL A 365 2.32 18.04 -19.18
C VAL A 365 1.12 17.31 -19.77
N VAL A 366 -0.06 17.61 -19.27
CA VAL A 366 -1.31 17.01 -19.78
C VAL A 366 -1.54 17.40 -21.25
N GLU A 367 -1.31 18.65 -21.63
CA GLU A 367 -1.49 19.10 -23.01
C GLU A 367 -0.37 18.54 -23.94
N GLU A 368 0.87 18.52 -23.51
CA GLU A 368 1.95 17.89 -24.26
C GLU A 368 1.72 16.38 -24.42
N TYR A 369 1.26 15.71 -23.36
CA TYR A 369 0.92 14.28 -23.43
C TYR A 369 -0.23 14.04 -24.39
N LYS A 370 -1.30 14.83 -24.34
CA LYS A 370 -2.43 14.72 -25.29
C LYS A 370 -1.97 14.94 -26.74
N ALA A 371 -1.10 15.93 -26.95
CA ALA A 371 -0.53 16.20 -28.26
C ALA A 371 0.33 15.03 -28.77
N ALA A 372 1.23 14.54 -27.93
CA ALA A 372 2.08 13.40 -28.25
C ALA A 372 1.28 12.09 -28.43
N PHE A 373 0.23 11.88 -27.62
CA PHE A 373 -0.66 10.74 -27.77
C PHE A 373 -1.44 10.79 -29.06
N LYS A 374 -1.98 11.97 -29.40
CA LYS A 374 -2.68 12.20 -30.65
C LYS A 374 -1.76 11.99 -31.88
N GLU A 375 -0.54 12.49 -31.81
CA GLU A 375 0.47 12.31 -32.88
C GLU A 375 0.82 10.81 -33.06
N LYS A 376 0.97 10.08 -31.97
CA LYS A 376 1.40 8.68 -31.97
C LYS A 376 0.28 7.69 -32.33
N PHE A 377 -0.96 7.98 -31.93
CA PHE A 377 -2.09 7.05 -32.02
C PHE A 377 -3.24 7.54 -32.89
N GLY A 378 -3.21 8.78 -33.40
CA GLY A 378 -4.13 9.25 -34.43
C GLY A 378 -5.52 9.67 -33.97
N GLU A 379 -5.71 10.04 -32.70
CA GLU A 379 -6.96 10.61 -32.19
C GLU A 379 -6.82 12.05 -31.67
#